data_05dd1bacffa03a5bbedcb79a0db8aad0
#
_entry.id   05dd1bacffa03a5bbedcb79a0db8aad0
#
_cell.length_a   1.000
_cell.length_b   1.000
_cell.length_c   1.000
_cell.angle_alpha   90.00
_cell.angle_beta   90.00
_cell.angle_gamma   90.00
#
_symmetry.space_group_name_H-M   'P 1'
#
loop_
_entity.id
_entity.type
_entity.pdbx_description
1 polymer ?
#
loop_
_entity_poly.entity_id
_entity_poly.type
_entity_poly.pdbx_seq_one_letter_code
_entity_poly.pdbx_strand_id
1 'polypeptide(L)'
;PLCLNMYELLPFWHTLFTRLGFEVVVSPFSSRSLYQSGQATIPSDTACFPAKLSHGHIHWLCEQGVDAIFYPCMSYNLDEHLGDNHYNCPVVAYYPEVLEGNCPELNGTRFLYDYFNLERRKDFYKKFQQALDHYFPGLDRKAVHEAIDAAYDEYARHMQQLRDKGTEIIAQARREGRRIIVLAGRPYHVDPEVNHGIDQLIIRQGAAVISEDSVSWHEQKFQTSVLNQWTYHSRLYAAAKYCTENPDMDLVQLVSFGCGL
;
A
#
# COMPACT_ATOMS: atom_id res chain seq x y z
N PRO A 1 -7.32 6.03 -6.15
CA PRO A 1 -7.42 4.62 -6.57
C PRO A 1 -6.92 3.69 -5.46
N LEU A 2 -7.62 2.57 -5.22
CA LEU A 2 -7.20 1.55 -4.26
C LEU A 2 -6.32 0.51 -4.97
N CYS A 3 -5.06 0.83 -5.16
CA CYS A 3 -4.09 -0.01 -5.86
C CYS A 3 -2.68 0.16 -5.29
N LEU A 4 -1.81 -0.81 -5.55
CA LEU A 4 -0.42 -0.83 -5.10
C LEU A 4 -0.27 -0.47 -3.61
N ASN A 5 0.61 0.47 -3.27
CA ASN A 5 0.86 0.90 -1.88
C ASN A 5 -0.31 1.70 -1.25
N MET A 6 -1.32 2.08 -2.03
CA MET A 6 -2.50 2.75 -1.49
C MET A 6 -3.31 1.84 -0.54
N TYR A 7 -3.17 0.52 -0.64
CA TYR A 7 -3.74 -0.41 0.33
C TYR A 7 -3.24 -0.18 1.76
N GLU A 8 -1.96 0.13 1.94
CA GLU A 8 -1.38 0.45 3.25
C GLU A 8 -1.60 1.91 3.64
N LEU A 9 -1.50 2.81 2.68
CA LEU A 9 -1.51 4.26 2.92
C LEU A 9 -2.91 4.89 2.89
N LEU A 10 -3.96 4.12 2.60
CA LEU A 10 -5.34 4.63 2.56
C LEU A 10 -5.74 5.34 3.86
N PRO A 11 -5.47 4.82 5.08
CA PRO A 11 -5.83 5.52 6.31
C PRO A 11 -5.18 6.90 6.43
N PHE A 12 -3.92 7.03 5.99
CA PHE A 12 -3.22 8.31 5.95
C PHE A 12 -3.90 9.30 5.00
N TRP A 13 -4.03 8.93 3.72
CA TRP A 13 -4.55 9.83 2.69
C TRP A 13 -6.04 10.15 2.87
N HIS A 14 -6.83 9.18 3.26
CA HIS A 14 -8.25 9.37 3.54
C HIS A 14 -8.45 10.38 4.68
N THR A 15 -7.72 10.21 5.80
CA THR A 15 -7.80 11.13 6.93
C THR A 15 -7.36 12.53 6.53
N LEU A 16 -6.28 12.65 5.80
CA LEU A 16 -5.74 13.93 5.36
C LEU A 16 -6.76 14.72 4.54
N PHE A 17 -7.34 14.11 3.51
CA PHE A 17 -8.28 14.79 2.63
C PHE A 17 -9.62 15.06 3.30
N THR A 18 -10.16 14.15 4.11
CA THR A 18 -11.41 14.38 4.85
C THR A 18 -11.27 15.49 5.88
N ARG A 19 -10.11 15.61 6.55
CA ARG A 19 -9.84 16.72 7.47
C ARG A 19 -9.74 18.07 6.76
N LEU A 20 -9.38 18.09 5.51
CA LEU A 20 -9.40 19.30 4.67
C LEU A 20 -10.78 19.63 4.08
N GLY A 21 -11.79 18.81 4.36
CA GLY A 21 -13.17 19.04 3.91
C GLY A 21 -13.48 18.44 2.52
N PHE A 22 -12.60 17.61 1.96
CA PHE A 22 -12.89 16.89 0.72
C PHE A 22 -13.80 15.68 0.99
N GLU A 23 -14.73 15.44 0.09
CA GLU A 23 -15.43 14.17 -0.01
C GLU A 23 -14.50 13.16 -0.71
N VAL A 24 -14.17 12.07 -0.03
CA VAL A 24 -13.21 11.09 -0.54
C VAL A 24 -13.92 9.89 -1.13
N VAL A 25 -13.78 9.70 -2.44
CA VAL A 25 -14.25 8.52 -3.17
C VAL A 25 -13.09 7.55 -3.32
N VAL A 26 -13.25 6.32 -2.81
CA VAL A 26 -12.26 5.25 -2.95
C VAL A 26 -12.77 4.25 -3.98
N SER A 27 -11.93 3.88 -4.95
CA SER A 27 -12.31 2.83 -5.90
C SER A 27 -12.48 1.48 -5.20
N PRO A 28 -13.35 0.57 -5.69
CA PRO A 28 -13.64 -0.70 -5.04
C PRO A 28 -12.41 -1.62 -5.05
N PHE A 29 -12.51 -2.75 -4.35
CA PHE A 29 -11.56 -3.85 -4.55
C PHE A 29 -11.53 -4.26 -6.01
N SER A 30 -10.36 -4.70 -6.48
CA SER A 30 -10.19 -5.14 -7.86
C SER A 30 -11.08 -6.33 -8.20
N SER A 31 -11.46 -6.38 -9.45
CA SER A 31 -12.21 -7.47 -10.04
C SER A 31 -11.80 -7.65 -11.51
N ARG A 32 -12.12 -8.80 -12.09
CA ARG A 32 -11.88 -9.04 -13.50
C ARG A 32 -12.52 -7.98 -14.40
N SER A 33 -13.73 -7.51 -14.07
CA SER A 33 -14.42 -6.47 -14.84
C SER A 33 -13.70 -5.12 -14.74
N LEU A 34 -13.22 -4.76 -13.53
CA LEU A 34 -12.43 -3.55 -13.34
C LEU A 34 -11.10 -3.63 -14.11
N TYR A 35 -10.41 -4.77 -14.10
CA TYR A 35 -9.22 -4.97 -14.94
C TYR A 35 -9.53 -4.76 -16.43
N GLN A 36 -10.60 -5.39 -16.92
CA GLN A 36 -10.99 -5.30 -18.32
C GLN A 36 -11.36 -3.87 -18.76
N SER A 37 -11.99 -3.07 -17.89
CA SER A 37 -12.34 -1.68 -18.21
C SER A 37 -11.12 -0.80 -18.48
N GLY A 38 -10.01 -1.01 -17.78
CA GLY A 38 -8.77 -0.26 -17.99
C GLY A 38 -7.77 -0.90 -18.96
N GLN A 39 -8.05 -2.10 -19.48
CA GLN A 39 -7.06 -2.89 -20.22
C GLN A 39 -6.54 -2.19 -21.47
N ALA A 40 -7.36 -1.40 -22.15
CA ALA A 40 -6.99 -0.71 -23.40
C ALA A 40 -5.91 0.37 -23.21
N THR A 41 -5.73 0.86 -22.00
CA THR A 41 -4.75 1.92 -21.68
C THR A 41 -3.42 1.38 -21.15
N ILE A 42 -3.28 0.06 -20.98
CA ILE A 42 -2.06 -0.58 -20.49
C ILE A 42 -0.98 -0.53 -21.58
N PRO A 43 0.13 0.21 -21.38
CA PRO A 43 1.12 0.45 -22.45
C PRO A 43 2.04 -0.74 -22.72
N SER A 44 2.15 -1.69 -21.78
CA SER A 44 3.07 -2.80 -21.89
C SER A 44 2.62 -4.04 -21.12
N ASP A 45 2.76 -5.19 -21.75
CA ASP A 45 2.52 -6.48 -21.11
C ASP A 45 3.54 -6.83 -20.03
N THR A 46 4.70 -6.16 -20.00
CA THR A 46 5.76 -6.39 -19.03
C THR A 46 5.50 -5.74 -17.67
N ALA A 47 4.49 -4.87 -17.54
CA ALA A 47 4.09 -4.35 -16.23
C ALA A 47 3.53 -5.49 -15.37
N CYS A 48 3.82 -5.48 -14.06
CA CYS A 48 3.24 -6.46 -13.14
C CYS A 48 1.72 -6.33 -13.06
N PHE A 49 1.03 -7.43 -12.75
CA PHE A 49 -0.44 -7.46 -12.72
C PHE A 49 -1.04 -6.41 -11.76
N PRO A 50 -0.52 -6.19 -10.52
CA PRO A 50 -1.02 -5.14 -9.65
C PRO A 50 -0.91 -3.71 -10.23
N ALA A 51 0.11 -3.45 -11.05
CA ALA A 51 0.22 -2.17 -11.76
C ALA A 51 -0.84 -2.05 -12.87
N LYS A 52 -1.10 -3.12 -13.61
CA LYS A 52 -2.13 -3.14 -14.65
C LYS A 52 -3.53 -2.87 -14.09
N LEU A 53 -3.82 -3.34 -12.87
CA LEU A 53 -5.09 -3.07 -12.20
C LEU A 53 -5.33 -1.57 -11.97
N SER A 54 -4.28 -0.77 -11.76
CA SER A 54 -4.44 0.66 -11.53
C SER A 54 -5.11 1.40 -12.69
N HIS A 55 -4.98 0.91 -13.93
CA HIS A 55 -5.69 1.47 -15.09
C HIS A 55 -7.21 1.34 -14.95
N GLY A 56 -7.69 0.18 -14.48
CA GLY A 56 -9.12 -0.02 -14.19
C GLY A 56 -9.62 0.86 -13.05
N HIS A 57 -8.80 1.06 -12.00
CA HIS A 57 -9.15 1.97 -10.91
C HIS A 57 -9.26 3.43 -11.35
N ILE A 58 -8.36 3.89 -12.23
CA ILE A 58 -8.43 5.23 -12.82
C ILE A 58 -9.68 5.37 -13.66
N HIS A 59 -9.93 4.42 -14.56
CA HIS A 59 -11.13 4.42 -15.40
C HIS A 59 -12.41 4.50 -14.55
N TRP A 60 -12.52 3.65 -13.53
CA TRP A 60 -13.67 3.65 -12.63
C TRP A 60 -13.87 5.00 -11.93
N LEU A 61 -12.79 5.62 -11.42
CA LEU A 61 -12.88 6.93 -10.76
C LEU A 61 -13.32 8.05 -11.74
N CYS A 62 -12.83 8.02 -12.98
CA CYS A 62 -13.28 8.96 -14.01
C CYS A 62 -14.79 8.78 -14.28
N GLU A 63 -15.31 7.56 -14.31
CA GLU A 63 -16.73 7.28 -14.49
C GLU A 63 -17.59 7.78 -13.30
N GLN A 64 -17.03 7.89 -12.09
CA GLN A 64 -17.75 8.50 -10.96
C GLN A 64 -17.90 10.02 -11.08
N GLY A 65 -17.21 10.67 -12.03
CA GLY A 65 -17.29 12.11 -12.23
C GLY A 65 -16.66 12.91 -11.09
N VAL A 66 -15.58 12.39 -10.48
CA VAL A 66 -14.85 13.09 -9.41
C VAL A 66 -14.14 14.33 -9.95
N ASP A 67 -14.06 15.40 -9.14
CA ASP A 67 -13.40 16.65 -9.52
C ASP A 67 -11.87 16.50 -9.66
N ALA A 68 -11.30 15.55 -8.91
CA ALA A 68 -9.87 15.27 -8.91
C ALA A 68 -9.58 13.82 -8.52
N ILE A 69 -8.47 13.28 -9.04
CA ILE A 69 -7.93 11.98 -8.66
C ILE A 69 -6.55 12.22 -8.05
N PHE A 70 -6.32 11.68 -6.85
CA PHE A 70 -5.05 11.72 -6.16
C PHE A 70 -4.37 10.36 -6.22
N TYR A 71 -3.20 10.29 -6.83
CA TYR A 71 -2.36 9.11 -6.84
C TYR A 71 -0.88 9.51 -6.88
N PRO A 72 -0.22 9.63 -5.72
CA PRO A 72 1.12 10.21 -5.65
C PRO A 72 2.21 9.27 -6.14
N CYS A 73 3.26 9.85 -6.72
CA CYS A 73 4.54 9.18 -6.92
C CYS A 73 5.30 9.10 -5.58
N MET A 74 5.76 7.92 -5.19
CA MET A 74 6.41 7.70 -3.90
C MET A 74 7.68 6.86 -4.05
N SER A 75 8.83 7.49 -4.18
CA SER A 75 10.12 6.81 -4.28
C SER A 75 10.56 6.16 -2.96
N TYR A 76 10.19 6.78 -1.83
CA TYR A 76 10.49 6.30 -0.47
C TYR A 76 9.22 6.00 0.29
N ASN A 77 9.28 4.98 1.12
CA ASN A 77 8.27 4.71 2.14
C ASN A 77 8.72 5.26 3.50
N LEU A 78 7.90 5.10 4.54
CA LEU A 78 8.31 5.30 5.92
C LEU A 78 9.40 4.28 6.30
N ASP A 79 10.41 4.72 7.05
CA ASP A 79 11.50 3.84 7.49
C ASP A 79 11.04 2.98 8.68
N GLU A 80 10.95 1.69 8.48
CA GLU A 80 10.66 0.71 9.54
C GLU A 80 11.91 0.24 10.28
N HIS A 81 13.08 0.78 9.92
CA HIS A 81 14.40 0.43 10.49
C HIS A 81 14.77 -1.06 10.34
N LEU A 82 14.20 -1.74 9.35
CA LEU A 82 14.46 -3.16 9.06
C LEU A 82 15.51 -3.36 7.96
N GLY A 83 15.73 -2.36 7.10
CA GLY A 83 16.63 -2.43 5.95
C GLY A 83 17.79 -1.45 5.99
N ASP A 84 18.58 -1.45 4.92
CA ASP A 84 19.67 -0.48 4.70
C ASP A 84 19.13 0.82 4.09
N ASN A 85 17.95 0.74 3.48
CA ASN A 85 17.19 1.84 2.93
C ASN A 85 15.69 1.47 2.92
N HIS A 86 14.83 2.41 2.51
CA HIS A 86 13.37 2.27 2.53
C HIS A 86 12.73 2.72 1.20
N TYR A 87 13.34 2.30 0.07
CA TYR A 87 12.78 2.55 -1.25
C TYR A 87 11.51 1.76 -1.51
N ASN A 88 10.60 2.34 -2.28
CA ASN A 88 9.56 1.62 -2.99
C ASN A 88 10.10 1.06 -4.32
N CYS A 89 9.46 0.03 -4.86
CA CYS A 89 9.80 -0.45 -6.20
C CYS A 89 9.50 0.63 -7.26
N PRO A 90 10.17 0.60 -8.43
CA PRO A 90 9.98 1.60 -9.47
C PRO A 90 8.51 1.77 -9.92
N VAL A 91 7.72 0.67 -9.91
CA VAL A 91 6.30 0.73 -10.24
C VAL A 91 5.54 1.59 -9.23
N VAL A 92 5.71 1.34 -7.92
CA VAL A 92 5.08 2.19 -6.89
C VAL A 92 5.59 3.62 -6.96
N ALA A 93 6.88 3.81 -7.27
CA ALA A 93 7.49 5.12 -7.30
C ALA A 93 7.00 6.01 -8.45
N TYR A 94 6.72 5.44 -9.64
CA TYR A 94 6.56 6.21 -10.88
C TYR A 94 5.32 5.87 -11.70
N TYR A 95 4.55 4.86 -11.35
CA TYR A 95 3.43 4.40 -12.17
C TYR A 95 2.32 5.46 -12.39
N PRO A 96 2.08 6.40 -11.47
CA PRO A 96 1.17 7.51 -11.74
C PRO A 96 1.52 8.33 -12.99
N GLU A 97 2.80 8.53 -13.32
CA GLU A 97 3.22 9.17 -14.57
C GLU A 97 2.87 8.34 -15.82
N VAL A 98 2.96 7.01 -15.69
CA VAL A 98 2.55 6.10 -16.77
C VAL A 98 1.04 6.20 -17.02
N LEU A 99 0.24 6.30 -15.95
CA LEU A 99 -1.21 6.47 -16.06
C LEU A 99 -1.57 7.81 -16.70
N GLU A 100 -0.92 8.89 -16.27
CA GLU A 100 -1.12 10.23 -16.88
C GLU A 100 -0.88 10.21 -18.39
N GLY A 101 0.22 9.60 -18.82
CA GLY A 101 0.58 9.53 -20.23
C GLY A 101 -0.24 8.55 -21.09
N ASN A 102 -1.01 7.64 -20.47
CA ASN A 102 -1.69 6.54 -21.19
C ASN A 102 -3.20 6.45 -20.96
N CYS A 103 -3.77 7.17 -19.99
CA CYS A 103 -5.20 7.17 -19.71
C CYS A 103 -5.85 8.46 -20.24
N PRO A 104 -6.39 8.47 -21.47
CA PRO A 104 -6.99 9.68 -22.05
C PRO A 104 -8.21 10.18 -21.26
N GLU A 105 -8.83 9.35 -20.44
CA GLU A 105 -9.93 9.68 -19.54
C GLU A 105 -9.54 10.74 -18.50
N LEU A 106 -8.26 10.86 -18.19
CA LEU A 106 -7.73 11.88 -17.28
C LEU A 106 -7.76 13.30 -17.86
N ASN A 107 -7.91 13.46 -19.17
CA ASN A 107 -7.90 14.78 -19.84
C ASN A 107 -8.99 15.76 -19.38
N GLY A 108 -9.98 15.33 -18.62
CA GLY A 108 -11.03 16.20 -18.05
C GLY A 108 -11.00 16.30 -16.54
N THR A 109 -10.10 15.57 -15.89
CA THR A 109 -10.04 15.41 -14.44
C THR A 109 -8.70 15.94 -13.91
N ARG A 110 -8.70 16.64 -12.78
CA ARG A 110 -7.43 17.02 -12.14
C ARG A 110 -6.73 15.77 -11.63
N PHE A 111 -5.57 15.45 -12.15
CA PHE A 111 -4.79 14.32 -11.70
C PHE A 111 -3.57 14.79 -10.88
N LEU A 112 -3.58 14.47 -9.58
CA LEU A 112 -2.54 14.85 -8.62
C LEU A 112 -1.59 13.66 -8.44
N TYR A 113 -0.44 13.71 -9.11
CA TYR A 113 0.58 12.65 -9.09
C TYR A 113 1.96 13.14 -8.66
N ASP A 114 1.98 14.22 -7.88
CA ASP A 114 3.21 14.79 -7.34
C ASP A 114 4.04 13.79 -6.54
N TYR A 115 5.34 14.08 -6.42
CA TYR A 115 6.29 13.28 -5.66
C TYR A 115 6.28 13.64 -4.19
N PHE A 116 5.87 12.71 -3.34
CA PHE A 116 5.88 12.89 -1.88
C PHE A 116 6.80 11.89 -1.19
N ASN A 117 7.37 12.34 -0.06
CA ASN A 117 8.14 11.52 0.87
C ASN A 117 7.56 11.71 2.27
N LEU A 118 6.91 10.67 2.80
CA LEU A 118 6.27 10.72 4.13
C LEU A 118 7.29 10.64 5.28
N GLU A 119 8.49 10.07 5.05
CA GLU A 119 9.54 9.98 6.07
C GLU A 119 10.02 11.35 6.54
N ARG A 120 10.17 12.29 5.62
CA ARG A 120 10.62 13.64 5.91
C ARG A 120 9.46 14.59 6.12
N ARG A 121 8.81 14.54 7.29
CA ARG A 121 7.62 15.35 7.59
C ARG A 121 7.74 16.82 7.20
N LYS A 122 8.88 17.49 7.53
CA LYS A 122 9.10 18.92 7.19
C LYS A 122 9.05 19.17 5.69
N ASP A 123 9.66 18.28 4.90
CA ASP A 123 9.65 18.38 3.45
C ASP A 123 8.24 18.06 2.90
N PHE A 124 7.56 17.08 3.51
CA PHE A 124 6.19 16.72 3.14
C PHE A 124 5.23 17.90 3.36
N TYR A 125 5.25 18.56 4.53
CA TYR A 125 4.42 19.75 4.78
C TYR A 125 4.58 20.79 3.68
N LYS A 126 5.82 21.13 3.35
CA LYS A 126 6.11 22.14 2.34
C LYS A 126 5.63 21.73 0.95
N LYS A 127 5.96 20.52 0.52
CA LYS A 127 5.59 20.03 -0.83
C LYS A 127 4.09 19.83 -0.95
N PHE A 128 3.44 19.27 0.06
CA PHE A 128 2.00 19.04 0.02
C PHE A 128 1.22 20.35 0.00
N GLN A 129 1.64 21.35 0.80
CA GLN A 129 1.07 22.69 0.72
C GLN A 129 1.23 23.30 -0.69
N GLN A 130 2.40 23.16 -1.30
CA GLN A 130 2.64 23.65 -2.67
C GLN A 130 1.74 22.97 -3.71
N ALA A 131 1.55 21.68 -3.60
CA ALA A 131 0.61 20.93 -4.45
C ALA A 131 -0.83 21.42 -4.25
N LEU A 132 -1.27 21.58 -2.99
CA LEU A 132 -2.60 22.09 -2.70
C LEU A 132 -2.79 23.53 -3.21
N ASP A 133 -1.81 24.40 -3.03
CA ASP A 133 -1.88 25.79 -3.55
C ASP A 133 -2.01 25.81 -5.08
N HIS A 134 -1.44 24.82 -5.76
CA HIS A 134 -1.54 24.67 -7.22
C HIS A 134 -2.92 24.14 -7.67
N TYR A 135 -3.38 23.03 -7.05
CA TYR A 135 -4.60 22.34 -7.48
C TYR A 135 -5.88 22.92 -6.83
N PHE A 136 -5.77 23.38 -5.60
CA PHE A 136 -6.90 23.86 -4.76
C PHE A 136 -6.51 25.09 -3.98
N PRO A 137 -6.33 26.25 -4.66
CA PRO A 137 -5.87 27.47 -4.01
C PRO A 137 -6.84 27.96 -2.95
N GLY A 138 -6.31 28.50 -1.85
CA GLY A 138 -7.10 29.13 -0.80
C GLY A 138 -7.32 28.28 0.46
N LEU A 139 -6.75 27.10 0.55
CA LEU A 139 -6.77 26.30 1.78
C LEU A 139 -5.87 26.95 2.85
N ASP A 140 -6.38 27.02 4.08
CA ASP A 140 -5.62 27.57 5.20
C ASP A 140 -4.44 26.67 5.57
N ARG A 141 -3.24 27.26 5.67
CA ARG A 141 -1.99 26.53 5.98
C ARG A 141 -2.02 25.84 7.33
N LYS A 142 -2.69 26.44 8.31
CA LYS A 142 -2.79 25.84 9.64
C LYS A 142 -3.67 24.58 9.57
N ALA A 143 -4.81 24.67 8.88
CA ALA A 143 -5.68 23.52 8.64
C ALA A 143 -4.98 22.39 7.88
N VAL A 144 -4.15 22.73 6.89
CA VAL A 144 -3.33 21.74 6.17
C VAL A 144 -2.34 21.05 7.10
N HIS A 145 -1.64 21.79 7.97
CA HIS A 145 -0.72 21.20 8.95
C HIS A 145 -1.45 20.27 9.93
N GLU A 146 -2.56 20.72 10.50
CA GLU A 146 -3.37 19.91 11.42
C GLU A 146 -3.93 18.63 10.75
N ALA A 147 -4.31 18.70 9.49
CA ALA A 147 -4.77 17.56 8.71
C ALA A 147 -3.63 16.55 8.46
N ILE A 148 -2.42 17.03 8.16
CA ILE A 148 -1.24 16.19 7.97
C ILE A 148 -0.87 15.48 9.29
N ASP A 149 -0.85 16.20 10.42
CA ASP A 149 -0.56 15.59 11.72
C ASP A 149 -1.57 14.50 12.06
N ALA A 150 -2.86 14.78 11.88
CA ALA A 150 -3.92 13.79 12.09
C ALA A 150 -3.78 12.56 11.17
N ALA A 151 -3.28 12.74 9.94
CA ALA A 151 -3.04 11.63 9.02
C ALA A 151 -1.89 10.72 9.48
N TYR A 152 -0.80 11.29 10.00
CA TYR A 152 0.29 10.50 10.60
C TYR A 152 -0.16 9.73 11.84
N ASP A 153 -0.95 10.37 12.71
CA ASP A 153 -1.49 9.73 13.90
C ASP A 153 -2.42 8.57 13.54
N GLU A 154 -3.26 8.77 12.53
CA GLU A 154 -4.18 7.73 12.02
C GLU A 154 -3.41 6.55 11.43
N TYR A 155 -2.37 6.82 10.62
CA TYR A 155 -1.53 5.76 10.08
C TYR A 155 -0.84 4.95 11.18
N ALA A 156 -0.26 5.61 12.16
CA ALA A 156 0.38 4.94 13.30
C ALA A 156 -0.63 4.10 14.09
N ARG A 157 -1.84 4.62 14.32
CA ARG A 157 -2.93 3.89 14.97
C ARG A 157 -3.37 2.67 14.16
N HIS A 158 -3.50 2.80 12.85
CA HIS A 158 -3.85 1.69 11.95
C HIS A 158 -2.82 0.57 12.00
N MET A 159 -1.53 0.90 11.87
CA MET A 159 -0.45 -0.08 11.96
C MET A 159 -0.42 -0.78 13.32
N GLN A 160 -0.69 -0.05 14.42
CA GLN A 160 -0.79 -0.67 15.74
C GLN A 160 -1.98 -1.65 15.83
N GLN A 161 -3.13 -1.28 15.28
CA GLN A 161 -4.30 -2.18 15.22
C GLN A 161 -4.03 -3.48 14.44
N LEU A 162 -3.27 -3.40 13.33
CA LEU A 162 -2.84 -4.60 12.59
C LEU A 162 -1.96 -5.51 13.46
N ARG A 163 -0.99 -4.95 14.18
CA ARG A 163 -0.10 -5.67 15.10
C ARG A 163 -0.88 -6.34 16.24
N ASP A 164 -1.78 -5.59 16.86
CA ASP A 164 -2.63 -6.08 17.95
C ASP A 164 -3.53 -7.22 17.46
N LYS A 165 -4.10 -7.07 16.26
CA LYS A 165 -4.95 -8.10 15.66
C LYS A 165 -4.15 -9.36 15.29
N GLY A 166 -2.95 -9.19 14.75
CA GLY A 166 -2.03 -10.31 14.51
C GLY A 166 -1.70 -11.06 15.79
N THR A 167 -1.37 -10.34 16.85
CA THR A 167 -1.10 -10.92 18.19
C THR A 167 -2.30 -11.70 18.75
N GLU A 168 -3.51 -11.15 18.60
CA GLU A 168 -4.76 -11.82 19.00
C GLU A 168 -4.96 -13.14 18.23
N ILE A 169 -4.80 -13.12 16.91
CA ILE A 169 -4.97 -14.29 16.04
C ILE A 169 -3.93 -15.36 16.39
N ILE A 170 -2.66 -15.00 16.59
CA ILE A 170 -1.59 -15.91 17.00
C ILE A 170 -1.95 -16.59 18.32
N ALA A 171 -2.35 -15.81 19.32
CA ALA A 171 -2.73 -16.35 20.63
C ALA A 171 -3.93 -17.29 20.54
N GLN A 172 -4.92 -16.97 19.73
CA GLN A 172 -6.08 -17.82 19.48
C GLN A 172 -5.68 -19.12 18.79
N ALA A 173 -4.92 -19.05 17.70
CA ALA A 173 -4.47 -20.22 16.94
C ALA A 173 -3.66 -21.18 17.80
N ARG A 174 -2.79 -20.66 18.68
CA ARG A 174 -2.01 -21.47 19.64
C ARG A 174 -2.91 -22.18 20.66
N ARG A 175 -3.93 -21.50 21.19
CA ARG A 175 -4.92 -22.15 22.09
C ARG A 175 -5.71 -23.26 21.40
N GLU A 176 -5.99 -23.10 20.11
CA GLU A 176 -6.74 -24.05 19.29
C GLU A 176 -5.85 -25.16 18.68
N GLY A 177 -4.53 -25.11 18.88
CA GLY A 177 -3.57 -26.05 18.28
C GLY A 177 -3.49 -25.97 16.75
N ARG A 178 -3.78 -24.81 16.16
CA ARG A 178 -3.76 -24.60 14.71
C ARG A 178 -2.39 -24.12 14.26
N ARG A 179 -1.99 -24.58 13.07
CA ARG A 179 -0.85 -23.98 12.35
C ARG A 179 -1.16 -22.53 12.00
N ILE A 180 -0.14 -21.70 11.96
CA ILE A 180 -0.24 -20.29 11.60
C ILE A 180 0.53 -20.09 10.31
N ILE A 181 -0.11 -19.52 9.32
CA ILE A 181 0.52 -19.15 8.06
C ILE A 181 0.68 -17.63 8.01
N VAL A 182 1.92 -17.18 7.93
CA VAL A 182 2.25 -15.80 7.60
C VAL A 182 2.17 -15.68 6.09
N LEU A 183 1.06 -15.11 5.59
CA LEU A 183 0.86 -14.87 4.17
C LEU A 183 1.57 -13.57 3.80
N ALA A 184 2.82 -13.72 3.37
CA ALA A 184 3.75 -12.63 3.17
C ALA A 184 3.67 -12.08 1.74
N GLY A 185 3.59 -10.77 1.62
CA GLY A 185 3.48 -10.12 0.33
C GLY A 185 3.80 -8.63 0.41
N ARG A 186 3.23 -7.90 -0.50
CA ARG A 186 3.20 -6.44 -0.47
C ARG A 186 1.79 -5.99 -0.14
N PRO A 187 1.54 -4.74 0.25
CA PRO A 187 0.22 -4.27 0.67
C PRO A 187 -0.92 -4.65 -0.28
N TYR A 188 -0.68 -4.65 -1.58
CA TYR A 188 -1.68 -4.99 -2.58
C TYR A 188 -2.03 -6.49 -2.67
N HIS A 189 -1.31 -7.39 -1.97
CA HIS A 189 -1.67 -8.81 -1.92
C HIS A 189 -2.88 -9.11 -1.03
N VAL A 190 -3.44 -8.10 -0.34
CA VAL A 190 -4.75 -8.21 0.31
C VAL A 190 -5.92 -8.06 -0.67
N ASP A 191 -5.64 -7.57 -1.89
CA ASP A 191 -6.65 -7.43 -2.94
C ASP A 191 -7.11 -8.81 -3.44
N PRO A 192 -8.43 -9.07 -3.55
CA PRO A 192 -8.95 -10.39 -3.91
C PRO A 192 -8.56 -10.82 -5.33
N GLU A 193 -8.38 -9.89 -6.28
CA GLU A 193 -7.97 -10.22 -7.64
C GLU A 193 -6.46 -10.54 -7.72
N VAL A 194 -5.65 -9.94 -6.85
CA VAL A 194 -4.21 -10.23 -6.73
C VAL A 194 -3.94 -11.48 -5.90
N ASN A 195 -4.71 -11.68 -4.85
CA ASN A 195 -4.59 -12.80 -3.90
C ASN A 195 -5.13 -14.11 -4.48
N HIS A 196 -6.11 -14.04 -5.40
CA HIS A 196 -6.80 -15.21 -5.97
C HIS A 196 -7.45 -16.15 -4.93
N GLY A 197 -7.80 -15.65 -3.73
CA GLY A 197 -8.42 -16.43 -2.67
C GLY A 197 -7.47 -17.41 -1.96
N ILE A 198 -6.16 -17.21 -2.04
CA ILE A 198 -5.14 -18.03 -1.36
C ILE A 198 -5.35 -17.99 0.16
N ASP A 199 -5.68 -16.83 0.73
CA ASP A 199 -6.02 -16.67 2.14
C ASP A 199 -7.18 -17.58 2.56
N GLN A 200 -8.26 -17.59 1.76
CA GLN A 200 -9.43 -18.43 2.00
C GLN A 200 -9.12 -19.92 1.84
N LEU A 201 -8.26 -20.27 0.87
CA LEU A 201 -7.81 -21.64 0.69
C LEU A 201 -7.07 -22.14 1.93
N ILE A 202 -6.14 -21.35 2.47
CA ILE A 202 -5.36 -21.69 3.67
C ILE A 202 -6.28 -21.85 4.88
N ILE A 203 -7.22 -20.91 5.07
CA ILE A 203 -8.21 -20.99 6.16
C ILE A 203 -9.06 -22.26 6.09
N ARG A 204 -9.48 -22.65 4.89
CA ARG A 204 -10.25 -23.91 4.69
C ARG A 204 -9.47 -25.19 5.00
N GLN A 205 -8.12 -25.12 4.96
CA GLN A 205 -7.25 -26.20 5.41
C GLN A 205 -7.07 -26.24 6.93
N GLY A 206 -7.74 -25.36 7.68
CA GLY A 206 -7.72 -25.32 9.14
C GLY A 206 -6.59 -24.49 9.75
N ALA A 207 -5.74 -23.86 8.96
CA ALA A 207 -4.71 -22.96 9.46
C ALA A 207 -5.27 -21.56 9.80
N ALA A 208 -4.60 -20.83 10.69
CA ALA A 208 -4.81 -19.40 10.88
C ALA A 208 -3.93 -18.63 9.87
N VAL A 209 -4.40 -17.48 9.39
CA VAL A 209 -3.67 -16.64 8.45
C VAL A 209 -3.46 -15.26 9.04
N ILE A 210 -2.24 -14.76 8.95
CA ILE A 210 -1.85 -13.39 9.29
C ILE A 210 -0.95 -12.83 8.19
N SER A 211 -0.84 -11.51 8.09
CA SER A 211 0.07 -10.85 7.14
C SER A 211 1.45 -10.62 7.75
N GLU A 212 2.45 -10.36 6.90
CA GLU A 212 3.84 -10.12 7.32
C GLU A 212 4.01 -8.89 8.22
N ASP A 213 3.21 -7.84 8.02
CA ASP A 213 3.22 -6.60 8.79
C ASP A 213 2.75 -6.78 10.23
N SER A 214 2.00 -7.85 10.50
CA SER A 214 1.57 -8.20 11.86
C SER A 214 2.68 -8.83 12.72
N VAL A 215 3.78 -9.29 12.12
CA VAL A 215 4.88 -9.96 12.85
C VAL A 215 6.27 -9.36 12.61
N SER A 216 6.51 -8.69 11.50
CA SER A 216 7.83 -8.16 11.11
C SER A 216 8.42 -7.18 12.14
N TRP A 217 7.57 -6.45 12.85
CA TRP A 217 7.94 -5.48 13.88
C TRP A 217 8.58 -6.10 15.14
N HIS A 218 8.49 -7.43 15.32
CA HIS A 218 9.20 -8.14 16.39
C HIS A 218 10.71 -8.22 16.14
N GLU A 219 11.13 -8.04 14.88
CA GLU A 219 12.51 -8.17 14.48
C GLU A 219 13.22 -6.82 14.46
N GLN A 220 14.53 -6.89 14.66
CA GLN A 220 15.43 -5.79 14.42
C GLN A 220 16.19 -6.01 13.10
N LYS A 221 16.74 -4.94 12.53
CA LYS A 221 17.60 -5.03 11.37
C LYS A 221 18.71 -6.06 11.59
N PHE A 222 18.89 -6.96 10.64
CA PHE A 222 19.95 -7.96 10.63
C PHE A 222 20.68 -7.96 9.28
N GLN A 223 21.88 -8.54 9.27
CA GLN A 223 22.68 -8.59 8.06
C GLN A 223 22.11 -9.59 7.06
N THR A 224 21.98 -9.15 5.82
CA THR A 224 21.58 -9.96 4.66
C THR A 224 22.77 -10.12 3.70
N SER A 225 22.74 -11.15 2.85
CA SER A 225 23.80 -11.41 1.85
C SER A 225 23.82 -10.37 0.73
N VAL A 226 22.75 -9.60 0.58
CA VAL A 226 22.59 -8.52 -0.41
C VAL A 226 22.17 -7.24 0.29
N LEU A 227 22.40 -6.10 -0.37
CA LEU A 227 21.94 -4.81 0.15
C LEU A 227 20.40 -4.79 0.26
N ASN A 228 19.91 -4.66 1.49
CA ASN A 228 18.48 -4.68 1.79
C ASN A 228 17.91 -3.25 1.73
N GLN A 229 17.57 -2.79 0.53
CA GLN A 229 17.20 -1.40 0.27
C GLN A 229 15.70 -1.14 0.05
N TRP A 230 14.88 -2.20 0.00
CA TRP A 230 13.45 -2.08 -0.31
C TRP A 230 12.61 -2.28 0.93
N THR A 231 11.71 -1.36 1.26
CA THR A 231 10.87 -1.44 2.46
C THR A 231 10.16 -2.79 2.58
N TYR A 232 9.43 -3.18 1.55
CA TYR A 232 8.63 -4.40 1.64
C TYR A 232 9.46 -5.68 1.62
N HIS A 233 10.64 -5.70 0.97
CA HIS A 233 11.56 -6.83 1.08
C HIS A 233 12.13 -6.96 2.50
N SER A 234 12.50 -5.83 3.12
CA SER A 234 12.99 -5.82 4.50
C SER A 234 11.94 -6.39 5.46
N ARG A 235 10.69 -6.02 5.26
CA ARG A 235 9.54 -6.55 6.02
C ARG A 235 9.36 -8.06 5.81
N LEU A 236 9.47 -8.54 4.55
CA LEU A 236 9.40 -9.98 4.23
C LEU A 236 10.52 -10.77 4.90
N TYR A 237 11.76 -10.26 4.86
CA TYR A 237 12.90 -10.90 5.54
C TYR A 237 12.71 -10.96 7.06
N ALA A 238 12.23 -9.88 7.67
CA ALA A 238 11.91 -9.84 9.09
C ALA A 238 10.83 -10.87 9.46
N ALA A 239 9.74 -10.93 8.69
CA ALA A 239 8.69 -11.92 8.90
C ALA A 239 9.20 -13.37 8.73
N ALA A 240 10.06 -13.61 7.74
CA ALA A 240 10.67 -14.93 7.53
C ALA A 240 11.55 -15.33 8.70
N LYS A 241 12.39 -14.41 9.22
CA LYS A 241 13.20 -14.65 10.40
C LYS A 241 12.32 -14.98 11.62
N TYR A 242 11.29 -14.19 11.86
CA TYR A 242 10.35 -14.46 12.95
C TYR A 242 9.73 -15.86 12.86
N CYS A 243 9.35 -16.32 11.66
CA CYS A 243 8.85 -17.69 11.46
C CYS A 243 9.88 -18.78 11.83
N THR A 244 11.18 -18.55 11.57
CA THR A 244 12.21 -19.54 11.95
C THR A 244 12.34 -19.73 13.46
N GLU A 245 11.96 -18.73 14.24
CA GLU A 245 12.00 -18.75 15.70
C GLU A 245 10.68 -19.26 16.31
N ASN A 246 9.64 -19.48 15.50
CA ASN A 246 8.31 -19.91 15.91
C ASN A 246 7.88 -21.18 15.16
N PRO A 247 8.13 -22.40 15.72
CA PRO A 247 7.92 -23.68 15.01
C PRO A 247 6.47 -24.00 14.63
N ASP A 248 5.51 -23.27 15.18
CA ASP A 248 4.08 -23.36 14.88
C ASP A 248 3.66 -22.48 13.69
N MET A 249 4.62 -21.75 13.10
CA MET A 249 4.42 -20.84 11.97
C MET A 249 5.14 -21.32 10.72
N ASP A 250 4.52 -21.05 9.55
CA ASP A 250 5.13 -21.17 8.25
C ASP A 250 4.90 -19.89 7.46
N LEU A 251 5.87 -19.51 6.62
CA LEU A 251 5.72 -18.36 5.73
C LEU A 251 5.35 -18.83 4.33
N VAL A 252 4.31 -18.25 3.76
CA VAL A 252 3.91 -18.42 2.36
C VAL A 252 4.03 -17.06 1.68
N GLN A 253 4.94 -16.94 0.72
CA GLN A 253 5.16 -15.69 0.01
C GLN A 253 4.31 -15.61 -1.25
N LEU A 254 3.55 -14.52 -1.40
CA LEU A 254 2.87 -14.14 -2.63
C LEU A 254 3.78 -13.29 -3.51
N VAL A 255 3.86 -13.63 -4.78
CA VAL A 255 4.69 -12.95 -5.77
C VAL A 255 3.90 -12.70 -7.03
N SER A 256 3.72 -11.44 -7.41
CA SER A 256 3.01 -11.05 -8.65
C SER A 256 3.93 -10.85 -9.85
N PHE A 257 5.24 -10.85 -9.64
CA PHE A 257 6.28 -10.70 -10.67
C PHE A 257 7.65 -11.13 -10.13
N GLY A 258 8.66 -11.27 -10.98
CA GLY A 258 10.02 -11.70 -10.58
C GLY A 258 10.76 -10.77 -9.61
N CYS A 259 10.20 -9.64 -9.22
CA CYS A 259 10.73 -8.70 -8.21
C CYS A 259 10.45 -9.13 -6.76
N GLY A 260 9.91 -10.33 -6.53
CA GLY A 260 9.51 -10.81 -5.21
C GLY A 260 10.62 -11.42 -4.35
N LEU A 261 11.83 -11.44 -4.83
CA LEU A 261 12.98 -12.08 -4.16
C LEU A 261 13.75 -11.07 -3.32
#